data_cc55790eb7263ee25c1582047f429b1a
#
_entry.id   cc55790eb7263ee25c1582047f429b1a
#
_cell.length_a   1.000
_cell.length_b   1.000
_cell.length_c   1.000
_cell.angle_alpha   90.00
_cell.angle_beta   90.00
_cell.angle_gamma   90.00
#
_symmetry.space_group_name_H-M   'P 1'
#
loop_
_entity.id
_entity.type
_entity.pdbx_description
1 polymer ?
#
loop_
_entity_poly.entity_id
_entity_poly.type
_entity_poly.pdbx_seq_one_letter_code
_entity_poly.pdbx_strand_id
1 'polypeptide(L)'
;MDLTAPSDGILRPTVPELMGLTQNLAAQAGPLDKSGDWPTHQIRQCGQSGVFRWFVGPERGGIGCSDADILRGYLQLSASCLTTSFILTQFTGALRRVAASGAAIVDRVLEDLLSGQSLASLGISHLTTSHRHLGKSILSAKPGDGGFLLNGFSPWVTGSPHIDWIVVGAEIEDGRQILALLPMDHPGISVDPPTRLMALTGSHTGAVRFDQVQVQADAILAGPEEQVLVGATGASTGGLQTSALAIGLADSAIGLIEQQSVTRSDLVEPANRLRAEQNVAREDLLSLATGGQACSPGELRGRANSLAIRSSQAALAAVKGAGYIEGHPAGRLCREALFFLVWSCPQPVVAANLCELASLSE
;
A
#
# COMPACT_ATOMS: atom_id res chain seq x y z
N MET A 1 1.60 34.37 6.89
CA MET A 1 2.59 33.29 6.77
C MET A 1 2.68 32.95 5.29
N ASP A 2 3.79 33.29 4.70
CA ASP A 2 4.02 33.13 3.26
C ASP A 2 4.13 31.62 2.94
N LEU A 3 3.13 31.07 2.27
CA LEU A 3 3.12 29.71 1.74
C LEU A 3 3.90 29.71 0.41
N THR A 4 5.21 29.94 0.48
CA THR A 4 6.06 29.77 -0.70
C THR A 4 6.09 28.27 -1.05
N ALA A 5 5.75 27.95 -2.31
CA ALA A 5 5.95 26.60 -2.86
C ALA A 5 7.41 26.17 -2.60
N PRO A 6 7.67 24.89 -2.27
CA PRO A 6 9.01 24.41 -2.01
C PRO A 6 9.90 24.70 -3.23
N SER A 7 11.10 25.19 -2.98
CA SER A 7 12.06 25.65 -4.01
C SER A 7 12.49 24.54 -4.97
N ASP A 8 12.27 23.27 -4.62
CA ASP A 8 12.58 22.05 -5.38
C ASP A 8 11.35 21.42 -6.07
N GLY A 9 10.14 22.01 -5.90
CA GLY A 9 8.89 21.46 -6.43
C GLY A 9 8.41 20.17 -5.76
N ILE A 10 9.13 19.66 -4.76
CA ILE A 10 8.81 18.41 -4.06
C ILE A 10 7.93 18.73 -2.85
N LEU A 11 6.69 18.22 -2.85
CA LEU A 11 5.79 18.37 -1.71
C LEU A 11 6.26 17.52 -0.52
N ARG A 12 6.23 18.13 0.66
CA ARG A 12 6.47 17.41 1.93
C ARG A 12 5.17 16.77 2.42
N PRO A 13 5.22 15.69 3.23
CA PRO A 13 4.02 15.03 3.75
C PRO A 13 3.33 15.83 4.88
N THR A 14 3.13 17.13 4.67
CA THR A 14 2.43 18.04 5.57
C THR A 14 1.06 18.42 5.00
N VAL A 15 0.10 18.74 5.87
CA VAL A 15 -1.27 19.07 5.43
C VAL A 15 -1.30 20.25 4.45
N PRO A 16 -0.62 21.38 4.70
CA PRO A 16 -0.66 22.51 3.79
C PRO A 16 -0.10 22.18 2.40
N GLU A 17 1.02 21.45 2.33
CA GLU A 17 1.67 21.13 1.06
C GLU A 17 0.88 20.12 0.24
N LEU A 18 0.26 19.12 0.87
CA LEU A 18 -0.49 18.08 0.19
C LEU A 18 -1.91 18.49 -0.19
N MET A 19 -2.42 19.62 0.28
CA MET A 19 -3.82 20.01 0.12
C MET A 19 -4.31 19.97 -1.34
N GLY A 20 -3.54 20.52 -2.27
CA GLY A 20 -3.89 20.49 -3.69
C GLY A 20 -3.92 19.07 -4.28
N LEU A 21 -2.91 18.26 -3.95
CA LEU A 21 -2.83 16.87 -4.39
C LEU A 21 -4.01 16.05 -3.82
N THR A 22 -4.25 16.13 -2.52
CA THR A 22 -5.31 15.37 -1.85
C THR A 22 -6.71 15.74 -2.32
N GLN A 23 -6.99 17.03 -2.57
CA GLN A 23 -8.25 17.48 -3.17
C GLN A 23 -8.48 16.88 -4.57
N ASN A 24 -7.44 16.88 -5.41
CA ASN A 24 -7.52 16.28 -6.74
C ASN A 24 -7.75 14.77 -6.68
N LEU A 25 -7.07 14.04 -5.78
CA LEU A 25 -7.26 12.61 -5.57
C LEU A 25 -8.69 12.30 -5.08
N ALA A 26 -9.20 13.10 -4.14
CA ALA A 26 -10.56 12.93 -3.60
C ALA A 26 -11.63 13.14 -4.67
N ALA A 27 -11.48 14.15 -5.52
CA ALA A 27 -12.39 14.41 -6.62
C ALA A 27 -12.48 13.26 -7.64
N GLN A 28 -11.37 12.52 -7.79
CA GLN A 28 -11.28 11.41 -8.74
C GLN A 28 -11.59 10.04 -8.14
N ALA A 29 -11.68 9.90 -6.82
CA ALA A 29 -11.86 8.61 -6.17
C ALA A 29 -13.19 7.92 -6.55
N GLY A 30 -14.29 8.67 -6.67
CA GLY A 30 -15.59 8.13 -7.12
C GLY A 30 -15.59 7.69 -8.58
N PRO A 31 -15.19 8.55 -9.52
CA PRO A 31 -15.02 8.15 -10.93
C PRO A 31 -14.12 6.93 -11.11
N LEU A 32 -13.00 6.85 -10.41
CA LEU A 32 -12.07 5.72 -10.45
C LEU A 32 -12.70 4.42 -9.94
N ASP A 33 -13.42 4.47 -8.82
CA ASP A 33 -14.14 3.30 -8.27
C ASP A 33 -15.19 2.78 -9.25
N LYS A 34 -15.91 3.69 -9.93
CA LYS A 34 -16.93 3.34 -10.90
C LYS A 34 -16.38 2.74 -12.19
N SER A 35 -15.34 3.33 -12.76
CA SER A 35 -14.75 2.87 -14.02
C SER A 35 -13.89 1.61 -13.80
N GLY A 36 -13.18 1.53 -12.68
CA GLY A 36 -12.17 0.51 -12.44
C GLY A 36 -10.94 0.64 -13.34
N ASP A 37 -10.77 1.77 -14.02
CA ASP A 37 -9.63 2.04 -14.90
C ASP A 37 -8.34 2.25 -14.09
N TRP A 38 -7.20 2.12 -14.77
CA TRP A 38 -5.90 2.44 -14.18
C TRP A 38 -5.77 3.95 -13.91
N PRO A 39 -5.39 4.38 -12.68
CA PRO A 39 -5.33 5.79 -12.30
C PRO A 39 -4.07 6.49 -12.82
N THR A 40 -3.83 6.49 -14.13
CA THR A 40 -2.63 7.06 -14.76
C THR A 40 -2.38 8.50 -14.33
N HIS A 41 -3.44 9.32 -14.29
CA HIS A 41 -3.31 10.74 -13.94
C HIS A 41 -2.91 10.92 -12.47
N GLN A 42 -3.55 10.19 -11.56
CA GLN A 42 -3.28 10.25 -10.12
C GLN A 42 -1.85 9.80 -9.79
N ILE A 43 -1.40 8.68 -10.40
CA ILE A 43 -0.04 8.17 -10.19
C ILE A 43 1.00 9.14 -10.75
N ARG A 44 0.78 9.68 -11.95
CA ARG A 44 1.65 10.71 -12.54
C ARG A 44 1.72 11.95 -11.66
N GLN A 45 0.59 12.43 -11.13
CA GLN A 45 0.53 13.58 -10.26
C GLN A 45 1.30 13.34 -8.96
N CYS A 46 1.21 12.15 -8.36
CA CYS A 46 2.03 11.78 -7.19
C CYS A 46 3.52 11.79 -7.51
N GLY A 47 3.95 11.24 -8.65
CA GLY A 47 5.36 11.29 -9.10
C GLY A 47 5.85 12.72 -9.29
N GLN A 48 5.12 13.54 -10.04
CA GLN A 48 5.45 14.96 -10.28
C GLN A 48 5.49 15.80 -9.01
N SER A 49 4.69 15.43 -8.01
CA SER A 49 4.70 16.05 -6.68
C SER A 49 5.83 15.53 -5.78
N GLY A 50 6.68 14.63 -6.25
CA GLY A 50 7.82 14.08 -5.53
C GLY A 50 7.47 13.10 -4.40
N VAL A 51 6.25 12.54 -4.37
CA VAL A 51 5.82 11.58 -3.34
C VAL A 51 6.76 10.37 -3.26
N PHE A 52 7.27 9.89 -4.38
CA PHE A 52 8.20 8.76 -4.38
C PHE A 52 9.53 9.07 -3.69
N ARG A 53 9.99 10.32 -3.73
CA ARG A 53 11.24 10.76 -3.10
C ARG A 53 11.20 10.77 -1.57
N TRP A 54 10.02 10.69 -0.94
CA TRP A 54 9.90 10.64 0.53
C TRP A 54 10.60 9.42 1.13
N PHE A 55 10.63 8.31 0.40
CA PHE A 55 10.99 6.97 0.87
C PHE A 55 12.47 6.63 0.72
N VAL A 56 13.23 7.52 0.13
CA VAL A 56 14.66 7.31 -0.19
C VAL A 56 15.48 8.45 0.38
N GLY A 57 16.66 8.12 0.91
CA GLY A 57 17.57 9.11 1.49
C GLY A 57 18.18 10.05 0.45
N PRO A 58 18.68 11.23 0.90
CA PRO A 58 19.29 12.22 0.02
C PRO A 58 20.49 11.69 -0.79
N GLU A 59 21.23 10.75 -0.22
CA GLU A 59 22.40 10.11 -0.85
C GLU A 59 22.05 9.29 -2.09
N ARG A 60 20.76 8.96 -2.26
CA ARG A 60 20.20 8.24 -3.40
C ARG A 60 19.17 9.07 -4.18
N GLY A 61 19.18 10.40 -4.05
CA GLY A 61 18.28 11.30 -4.79
C GLY A 61 16.89 11.48 -4.20
N GLY A 62 16.60 10.91 -3.04
CA GLY A 62 15.36 11.14 -2.30
C GLY A 62 15.45 12.36 -1.38
N ILE A 63 14.46 12.52 -0.50
CA ILE A 63 14.45 13.57 0.53
C ILE A 63 14.49 13.02 1.96
N GLY A 64 14.42 11.70 2.13
CA GLY A 64 14.62 11.03 3.40
C GLY A 64 13.64 11.49 4.49
N CYS A 65 12.32 11.45 4.21
CA CYS A 65 11.34 11.78 5.23
C CYS A 65 11.40 10.77 6.39
N SER A 66 11.13 11.24 7.61
CA SER A 66 11.00 10.35 8.75
C SER A 66 9.81 9.39 8.56
N ASP A 67 9.86 8.21 9.20
CA ASP A 67 8.73 7.26 9.16
C ASP A 67 7.42 7.92 9.63
N ALA A 68 7.48 8.76 10.66
CA ALA A 68 6.32 9.51 11.14
C ALA A 68 5.76 10.47 10.08
N ASP A 69 6.61 11.14 9.31
CA ASP A 69 6.16 12.03 8.23
C ASP A 69 5.56 11.25 7.08
N ILE A 70 6.20 10.14 6.67
CA ILE A 70 5.65 9.23 5.66
C ILE A 70 4.25 8.76 6.06
N LEU A 71 4.04 8.37 7.33
CA LEU A 71 2.73 7.94 7.83
C LEU A 71 1.72 9.09 7.85
N ARG A 72 2.14 10.33 8.17
CA ARG A 72 1.26 11.52 8.02
C ARG A 72 0.82 11.72 6.57
N GLY A 73 1.73 11.51 5.61
CA GLY A 73 1.42 11.53 4.19
C GLY A 73 0.39 10.44 3.82
N TYR A 74 0.61 9.20 4.23
CA TYR A 74 -0.32 8.10 3.96
C TYR A 74 -1.70 8.30 4.57
N LEU A 75 -1.81 8.86 5.78
CA LEU A 75 -3.10 9.21 6.38
C LEU A 75 -3.92 10.14 5.48
N GLN A 76 -3.29 11.19 4.94
CA GLN A 76 -3.94 12.17 4.07
C GLN A 76 -4.29 11.60 2.69
N LEU A 77 -3.34 10.88 2.07
CA LEU A 77 -3.54 10.27 0.76
C LEU A 77 -4.66 9.22 0.81
N SER A 78 -4.69 8.39 1.85
CA SER A 78 -5.71 7.35 2.04
C SER A 78 -7.09 7.93 2.33
N ALA A 79 -7.19 9.00 3.11
CA ALA A 79 -8.43 9.72 3.32
C ALA A 79 -8.99 10.29 2.00
N SER A 80 -8.13 10.58 1.04
CA SER A 80 -8.52 11.14 -0.26
C SER A 80 -8.89 10.07 -1.28
N CYS A 81 -8.04 9.05 -1.47
CA CYS A 81 -8.27 7.94 -2.40
C CYS A 81 -7.52 6.71 -1.97
N LEU A 82 -8.22 5.70 -1.43
CA LEU A 82 -7.58 4.46 -0.98
C LEU A 82 -6.94 3.69 -2.14
N THR A 83 -7.59 3.63 -3.32
CA THR A 83 -7.05 2.92 -4.48
C THR A 83 -5.67 3.45 -4.86
N THR A 84 -5.53 4.76 -5.03
CA THR A 84 -4.23 5.40 -5.34
C THR A 84 -3.22 5.14 -4.23
N SER A 85 -3.62 5.30 -2.96
CA SER A 85 -2.73 5.10 -1.82
C SER A 85 -2.25 3.65 -1.70
N PHE A 86 -3.11 2.69 -1.98
CA PHE A 86 -2.74 1.28 -2.03
C PHE A 86 -1.69 1.01 -3.12
N ILE A 87 -1.90 1.52 -4.35
CA ILE A 87 -0.91 1.42 -5.44
C ILE A 87 0.43 2.01 -4.99
N LEU A 88 0.42 3.20 -4.39
CA LEU A 88 1.63 3.85 -3.88
C LEU A 88 2.38 3.00 -2.88
N THR A 89 1.69 2.24 -1.99
CA THR A 89 2.39 1.35 -1.04
C THR A 89 3.20 0.26 -1.73
N GLN A 90 2.71 -0.25 -2.85
CA GLN A 90 3.40 -1.29 -3.61
C GLN A 90 4.60 -0.72 -4.38
N PHE A 91 4.42 0.44 -4.98
CA PHE A 91 5.48 1.14 -5.72
C PHE A 91 6.59 1.62 -4.79
N THR A 92 6.24 2.27 -3.70
CA THR A 92 7.24 2.74 -2.73
C THR A 92 7.90 1.58 -1.98
N GLY A 93 7.20 0.48 -1.79
CA GLY A 93 7.76 -0.77 -1.27
C GLY A 93 8.81 -1.39 -2.20
N ALA A 94 8.59 -1.35 -3.52
CA ALA A 94 9.57 -1.75 -4.52
C ALA A 94 10.74 -0.78 -4.55
N LEU A 95 10.47 0.52 -4.65
CA LEU A 95 11.47 1.58 -4.68
C LEU A 95 12.44 1.55 -3.49
N ARG A 96 11.93 1.36 -2.27
CA ARG A 96 12.78 1.24 -1.07
C ARG A 96 13.76 0.07 -1.17
N ARG A 97 13.32 -1.09 -1.70
CA ARG A 97 14.19 -2.26 -1.89
C ARG A 97 15.23 -2.04 -2.97
N VAL A 98 14.84 -1.40 -4.07
CA VAL A 98 15.77 -0.99 -5.12
C VAL A 98 16.81 -0.02 -4.56
N ALA A 99 16.39 1.05 -3.91
CA ALA A 99 17.29 2.06 -3.37
C ALA A 99 18.24 1.54 -2.27
N ALA A 100 17.81 0.54 -1.49
CA ALA A 100 18.64 -0.08 -0.44
C ALA A 100 19.67 -1.07 -0.99
N SER A 101 19.53 -1.50 -2.24
CA SER A 101 20.43 -2.51 -2.85
C SER A 101 21.70 -1.87 -3.42
N GLY A 102 22.80 -2.64 -3.38
CA GLY A 102 24.05 -2.35 -4.07
C GLY A 102 24.14 -2.94 -5.47
N ALA A 103 23.07 -3.53 -6.00
CA ALA A 103 23.06 -4.15 -7.33
C ALA A 103 23.29 -3.12 -8.44
N ALA A 104 24.09 -3.46 -9.45
CA ALA A 104 24.48 -2.50 -10.50
C ALA A 104 23.30 -1.98 -11.35
N ILE A 105 22.21 -2.75 -11.41
CA ILE A 105 20.98 -2.32 -12.11
C ILE A 105 20.35 -1.07 -11.47
N VAL A 106 20.55 -0.86 -10.16
CA VAL A 106 19.96 0.25 -9.41
C VAL A 106 20.34 1.61 -9.99
N ASP A 107 21.61 1.79 -10.33
CA ASP A 107 22.14 3.06 -10.86
C ASP A 107 21.50 3.45 -12.22
N ARG A 108 20.96 2.47 -12.94
CA ARG A 108 20.30 2.67 -14.24
C ARG A 108 18.82 3.06 -14.12
N VAL A 109 18.15 2.69 -13.03
CA VAL A 109 16.68 2.79 -12.94
C VAL A 109 16.18 3.73 -11.83
N LEU A 110 17.03 4.03 -10.85
CA LEU A 110 16.56 4.66 -9.61
C LEU A 110 15.99 6.06 -9.85
N GLU A 111 16.61 6.89 -10.69
CA GLU A 111 16.09 8.25 -10.94
C GLU A 111 14.75 8.25 -11.66
N ASP A 112 14.54 7.35 -12.62
CA ASP A 112 13.26 7.22 -13.31
C ASP A 112 12.16 6.72 -12.36
N LEU A 113 12.50 5.85 -11.40
CA LEU A 113 11.57 5.41 -10.34
C LEU A 113 11.25 6.54 -9.36
N LEU A 114 12.24 7.36 -8.97
CA LEU A 114 12.07 8.50 -8.06
C LEU A 114 11.22 9.61 -8.66
N SER A 115 11.35 9.84 -9.97
CA SER A 115 10.56 10.84 -10.70
C SER A 115 9.17 10.34 -11.10
N GLY A 116 8.95 9.02 -11.05
CA GLY A 116 7.72 8.38 -11.55
C GLY A 116 7.64 8.31 -13.08
N GLN A 117 8.77 8.46 -13.78
CA GLN A 117 8.86 8.19 -15.23
C GLN A 117 8.77 6.70 -15.51
N SER A 118 9.37 5.87 -14.64
CA SER A 118 9.19 4.43 -14.61
C SER A 118 8.52 4.01 -13.30
N LEU A 119 7.77 2.91 -13.37
CA LEU A 119 7.03 2.37 -12.22
C LEU A 119 7.54 0.97 -11.88
N ALA A 120 7.76 0.70 -10.60
CA ALA A 120 8.09 -0.62 -10.09
C ALA A 120 7.09 -1.10 -9.06
N SER A 121 6.71 -2.38 -9.08
CA SER A 121 5.83 -2.97 -8.09
C SER A 121 6.41 -4.24 -7.45
N LEU A 122 5.74 -4.75 -6.43
CA LEU A 122 6.16 -5.91 -5.66
C LEU A 122 5.48 -7.18 -6.14
N GLY A 123 6.28 -8.22 -6.41
CA GLY A 123 5.86 -9.58 -6.66
C GLY A 123 6.37 -10.53 -5.57
N ILE A 124 5.99 -10.32 -4.30
CA ILE A 124 6.54 -11.02 -3.13
C ILE A 124 5.47 -11.66 -2.22
N SER A 125 4.19 -11.52 -2.54
CA SER A 125 3.09 -11.95 -1.66
C SER A 125 3.15 -13.43 -1.31
N HIS A 126 3.60 -14.28 -2.22
CA HIS A 126 3.74 -15.72 -2.02
C HIS A 126 4.84 -16.10 -1.02
N LEU A 127 5.80 -15.22 -0.76
CA LEU A 127 6.80 -15.44 0.29
C LEU A 127 6.27 -15.12 1.71
N THR A 128 5.19 -14.35 1.80
CA THR A 128 4.64 -13.84 3.07
C THR A 128 3.40 -14.57 3.53
N THR A 129 2.68 -15.23 2.62
CA THR A 129 1.43 -15.94 2.91
C THR A 129 1.68 -17.43 3.16
N SER A 130 0.78 -18.03 3.91
CA SER A 130 0.85 -19.39 4.44
C SER A 130 0.80 -20.53 3.40
N HIS A 131 1.02 -20.27 2.11
CA HIS A 131 1.19 -21.33 1.11
C HIS A 131 2.42 -22.23 1.35
N ARG A 132 3.30 -21.84 2.27
CA ARG A 132 4.36 -22.72 2.80
C ARG A 132 3.83 -24.08 3.31
N HIS A 133 2.56 -24.16 3.71
CA HIS A 133 1.94 -25.41 4.14
C HIS A 133 1.71 -26.41 3.00
N LEU A 134 1.75 -25.98 1.74
CA LEU A 134 1.53 -26.85 0.59
C LEU A 134 2.81 -27.53 0.07
N GLY A 135 3.97 -27.24 0.66
CA GLY A 135 5.25 -27.91 0.35
C GLY A 135 5.78 -27.69 -1.08
N LYS A 136 5.20 -26.74 -1.82
CA LYS A 136 5.68 -26.38 -3.18
C LYS A 136 5.88 -24.87 -3.26
N SER A 137 7.05 -24.47 -3.74
CA SER A 137 7.32 -23.09 -4.10
C SER A 137 6.42 -22.67 -5.28
N ILE A 138 5.76 -21.50 -5.14
CA ILE A 138 4.91 -20.94 -6.21
C ILE A 138 5.78 -20.31 -7.30
N LEU A 139 6.91 -19.70 -6.90
CA LEU A 139 7.92 -19.15 -7.80
C LEU A 139 9.30 -19.64 -7.35
N SER A 140 9.88 -20.52 -8.15
CA SER A 140 11.19 -21.13 -7.88
C SER A 140 12.31 -20.39 -8.59
N ALA A 141 13.48 -20.36 -7.95
CA ALA A 141 14.74 -19.90 -8.50
C ALA A 141 15.74 -21.06 -8.55
N LYS A 142 16.19 -21.44 -9.74
CA LYS A 142 17.27 -22.44 -9.89
C LYS A 142 18.57 -21.73 -10.22
N PRO A 143 19.70 -22.07 -9.56
CA PRO A 143 21.00 -21.58 -9.97
C PRO A 143 21.28 -21.88 -11.44
N GLY A 144 21.82 -20.89 -12.17
CA GLY A 144 22.16 -20.99 -13.57
C GLY A 144 23.39 -20.14 -13.90
N ASP A 145 23.77 -20.07 -15.18
CA ASP A 145 24.95 -19.33 -15.63
C ASP A 145 24.84 -17.83 -15.29
N GLY A 146 25.66 -17.39 -14.34
CA GLY A 146 25.74 -15.99 -13.91
C GLY A 146 24.58 -15.47 -13.06
N GLY A 147 23.70 -16.36 -12.53
CA GLY A 147 22.59 -15.95 -11.69
C GLY A 147 21.56 -17.05 -11.45
N PHE A 148 20.27 -16.78 -11.70
CA PHE A 148 19.16 -17.69 -11.44
C PHE A 148 18.20 -17.77 -12.63
N LEU A 149 17.51 -18.89 -12.73
CA LEU A 149 16.41 -19.14 -13.67
C LEU A 149 15.10 -19.22 -12.90
N LEU A 150 14.15 -18.31 -13.17
CA LEU A 150 12.86 -18.27 -12.48
C LEU A 150 11.79 -19.04 -13.25
N ASN A 151 11.00 -19.82 -12.52
CA ASN A 151 9.83 -20.53 -13.05
C ASN A 151 8.68 -20.51 -12.04
N GLY A 152 7.48 -20.17 -12.51
CA GLY A 152 6.29 -20.09 -11.68
C GLY A 152 5.52 -18.80 -11.86
N PHE A 153 4.93 -18.27 -10.79
CA PHE A 153 4.18 -17.01 -10.87
C PHE A 153 4.11 -16.29 -9.52
N SER A 154 3.91 -14.98 -9.59
CA SER A 154 3.52 -14.15 -8.43
C SER A 154 2.04 -13.82 -8.52
N PRO A 155 1.21 -14.22 -7.55
CA PRO A 155 -0.26 -14.19 -7.72
C PRO A 155 -0.88 -12.80 -7.63
N TRP A 156 -0.25 -11.87 -6.91
CA TRP A 156 -0.82 -10.57 -6.58
C TRP A 156 0.21 -9.45 -6.82
N VAL A 157 0.26 -8.95 -8.05
CA VAL A 157 1.13 -7.83 -8.44
C VAL A 157 0.25 -6.64 -8.80
N THR A 158 0.33 -5.60 -8.00
CA THR A 158 -0.44 -4.37 -8.21
C THR A 158 0.11 -3.60 -9.40
N GLY A 159 -0.77 -3.16 -10.29
CA GLY A 159 -0.40 -2.43 -11.50
C GLY A 159 0.28 -3.31 -12.55
N SER A 160 0.17 -4.63 -12.49
CA SER A 160 0.94 -5.56 -13.32
C SER A 160 0.97 -5.25 -14.82
N PRO A 161 -0.08 -4.72 -15.49
CA PRO A 161 0.00 -4.33 -16.90
C PRO A 161 0.62 -2.94 -17.18
N HIS A 162 0.95 -2.19 -16.13
CA HIS A 162 1.30 -0.76 -16.23
C HIS A 162 2.65 -0.40 -15.62
N ILE A 163 3.35 -1.40 -15.07
CA ILE A 163 4.67 -1.22 -14.47
C ILE A 163 5.77 -1.56 -15.47
N ASP A 164 6.91 -0.89 -15.35
CA ASP A 164 8.10 -1.14 -16.17
C ASP A 164 9.01 -2.18 -15.51
N TRP A 165 8.97 -2.25 -14.18
CA TRP A 165 9.83 -3.10 -13.38
C TRP A 165 9.06 -3.87 -12.32
N ILE A 166 9.52 -5.08 -12.01
CA ILE A 166 9.01 -5.87 -10.89
C ILE A 166 10.15 -6.24 -9.93
N VAL A 167 9.96 -5.95 -8.65
CA VAL A 167 10.77 -6.55 -7.58
C VAL A 167 10.12 -7.86 -7.21
N VAL A 168 10.70 -8.95 -7.66
CA VAL A 168 10.16 -10.30 -7.46
C VAL A 168 10.98 -11.08 -6.45
N GLY A 169 10.29 -11.84 -5.58
CA GLY A 169 10.91 -12.79 -4.68
C GLY A 169 10.75 -14.22 -5.19
N ALA A 170 11.80 -15.02 -5.09
CA ALA A 170 11.74 -16.43 -5.49
C ALA A 170 12.48 -17.32 -4.48
N GLU A 171 12.05 -18.58 -4.39
CA GLU A 171 12.61 -19.57 -3.46
C GLU A 171 13.51 -20.56 -4.19
N ILE A 172 14.69 -20.81 -3.61
CA ILE A 172 15.65 -21.81 -4.06
C ILE A 172 15.27 -23.17 -3.45
N GLU A 173 15.74 -24.25 -4.05
CA GLU A 173 15.44 -25.63 -3.61
C GLU A 173 15.81 -25.92 -2.13
N ASP A 174 16.82 -25.25 -1.61
CA ASP A 174 17.26 -25.37 -0.21
C ASP A 174 16.45 -24.50 0.79
N GLY A 175 15.42 -23.80 0.31
CA GLY A 175 14.54 -22.95 1.12
C GLY A 175 15.02 -21.51 1.28
N ARG A 176 16.21 -21.16 0.81
CA ARG A 176 16.65 -19.77 0.75
C ARG A 176 15.89 -19.00 -0.32
N GLN A 177 15.90 -17.69 -0.19
CA GLN A 177 15.12 -16.78 -1.03
C GLN A 177 16.03 -15.72 -1.65
N ILE A 178 15.64 -15.24 -2.82
CA ILE A 178 16.24 -14.09 -3.47
C ILE A 178 15.21 -13.01 -3.73
N LEU A 179 15.64 -11.76 -3.80
CA LEU A 179 14.92 -10.65 -4.43
C LEU A 179 15.66 -10.21 -5.67
N ALA A 180 14.93 -10.04 -6.77
CA ALA A 180 15.49 -9.57 -8.02
C ALA A 180 14.64 -8.44 -8.61
N LEU A 181 15.27 -7.53 -9.36
CA LEU A 181 14.59 -6.50 -10.16
C LEU A 181 14.63 -6.93 -11.63
N LEU A 182 13.47 -7.05 -12.24
CA LEU A 182 13.33 -7.48 -13.63
C LEU A 182 12.50 -6.48 -14.43
N PRO A 183 12.86 -6.23 -15.71
CA PRO A 183 12.03 -5.47 -16.62
C PRO A 183 10.81 -6.31 -17.03
N MET A 184 9.65 -5.66 -17.14
CA MET A 184 8.41 -6.36 -17.50
C MET A 184 8.30 -6.76 -18.96
N ASP A 185 9.13 -6.22 -19.84
CA ASP A 185 9.24 -6.57 -21.24
C ASP A 185 10.15 -7.79 -21.51
N HIS A 186 10.64 -8.46 -20.46
CA HIS A 186 11.44 -9.68 -20.60
C HIS A 186 10.62 -10.79 -21.29
N PRO A 187 11.16 -11.48 -22.33
CA PRO A 187 10.40 -12.44 -23.14
C PRO A 187 9.72 -13.59 -22.37
N GLY A 188 10.31 -14.00 -21.24
CA GLY A 188 9.74 -15.04 -20.38
C GLY A 188 8.72 -14.53 -19.35
N ILE A 189 8.43 -13.23 -19.33
CA ILE A 189 7.42 -12.65 -18.41
C ILE A 189 6.11 -12.44 -19.16
N SER A 190 5.01 -12.88 -18.54
CA SER A 190 3.66 -12.61 -19.03
C SER A 190 2.74 -12.19 -17.90
N VAL A 191 1.77 -11.34 -18.23
CA VAL A 191 0.84 -10.75 -17.26
C VAL A 191 -0.55 -11.30 -17.54
N ASP A 192 -1.18 -11.89 -16.52
CA ASP A 192 -2.58 -12.29 -16.62
C ASP A 192 -3.48 -11.03 -16.58
N PRO A 193 -4.68 -11.08 -17.17
CA PRO A 193 -5.65 -9.99 -17.04
C PRO A 193 -5.88 -9.61 -15.57
N PRO A 194 -5.97 -8.32 -15.24
CA PRO A 194 -6.21 -7.87 -13.87
C PRO A 194 -7.46 -8.50 -13.27
N THR A 195 -7.38 -8.93 -12.02
CA THR A 195 -8.52 -9.48 -11.30
C THR A 195 -9.54 -8.39 -10.99
N ARG A 196 -10.81 -8.62 -11.33
CA ARG A 196 -11.89 -7.73 -10.92
C ARG A 196 -12.16 -7.91 -9.43
N LEU A 197 -11.85 -6.90 -8.66
CA LEU A 197 -11.99 -6.90 -7.20
C LEU A 197 -13.34 -6.28 -6.78
N MET A 198 -13.77 -6.57 -5.56
CA MET A 198 -14.97 -5.98 -4.94
C MET A 198 -14.83 -4.46 -4.70
N ALA A 199 -13.61 -4.00 -4.45
CA ALA A 199 -13.17 -2.62 -4.40
C ALA A 199 -11.72 -2.55 -4.91
N LEU A 200 -11.18 -1.37 -5.15
CA LEU A 200 -9.79 -1.19 -5.61
C LEU A 200 -9.51 -1.83 -6.98
N THR A 201 -10.54 -2.06 -7.81
CA THR A 201 -10.36 -2.64 -9.16
C THR A 201 -9.38 -1.82 -9.99
N GLY A 202 -9.39 -0.48 -9.85
CA GLY A 202 -8.43 0.42 -10.50
C GLY A 202 -6.97 0.20 -10.08
N SER A 203 -6.68 -0.67 -9.12
CA SER A 203 -5.31 -1.08 -8.82
C SER A 203 -4.69 -2.01 -9.86
N HIS A 204 -5.49 -2.54 -10.75
CA HIS A 204 -5.10 -3.50 -11.78
C HIS A 204 -4.16 -4.59 -11.24
N THR A 205 -4.55 -5.17 -10.09
CA THR A 205 -3.80 -6.25 -9.45
C THR A 205 -4.06 -7.57 -10.17
N GLY A 206 -2.99 -8.26 -10.58
CA GLY A 206 -3.07 -9.52 -11.30
C GLY A 206 -1.84 -10.39 -11.10
N ALA A 207 -1.88 -11.61 -11.64
CA ALA A 207 -0.74 -12.50 -11.59
C ALA A 207 0.28 -12.16 -12.67
N VAL A 208 1.56 -12.32 -12.33
CA VAL A 208 2.69 -12.25 -13.26
C VAL A 208 3.36 -13.62 -13.30
N ARG A 209 3.52 -14.17 -14.52
CA ARG A 209 4.11 -15.49 -14.77
C ARG A 209 5.54 -15.35 -15.26
N PHE A 210 6.35 -16.31 -14.87
CA PHE A 210 7.76 -16.41 -15.22
C PHE A 210 8.00 -17.80 -15.83
N ASP A 211 8.42 -17.82 -17.09
CA ASP A 211 8.79 -19.03 -17.81
C ASP A 211 10.25 -18.94 -18.27
N GLN A 212 11.11 -19.70 -17.62
CA GLN A 212 12.54 -19.73 -17.87
C GLN A 212 13.19 -18.32 -17.88
N VAL A 213 12.78 -17.43 -16.95
CA VAL A 213 13.28 -16.08 -16.88
C VAL A 213 14.68 -16.05 -16.28
N GLN A 214 15.67 -15.66 -17.07
CA GLN A 214 17.05 -15.53 -16.60
C GLN A 214 17.23 -14.24 -15.79
N VAL A 215 17.68 -14.38 -14.55
CA VAL A 215 18.06 -13.28 -13.65
C VAL A 215 19.58 -13.23 -13.61
N GLN A 216 20.16 -12.14 -14.08
CA GLN A 216 21.60 -11.92 -13.98
C GLN A 216 22.01 -11.48 -12.57
N ALA A 217 23.26 -11.71 -12.19
CA ALA A 217 23.76 -11.35 -10.86
C ALA A 217 23.64 -9.85 -10.55
N ASP A 218 23.75 -8.98 -11.54
CA ASP A 218 23.62 -7.52 -11.42
C ASP A 218 22.18 -7.05 -11.13
N ALA A 219 21.19 -7.93 -11.31
CA ALA A 219 19.78 -7.68 -11.05
C ALA A 219 19.29 -8.27 -9.69
N ILE A 220 20.16 -8.97 -8.95
CA ILE A 220 19.83 -9.52 -7.63
C ILE A 220 19.94 -8.42 -6.59
N LEU A 221 18.81 -8.02 -6.03
CA LEU A 221 18.73 -6.97 -5.01
C LEU A 221 19.15 -7.46 -3.62
N ALA A 222 18.83 -8.71 -3.27
CA ALA A 222 19.15 -9.34 -1.97
C ALA A 222 19.11 -10.87 -2.05
N GLY A 223 19.80 -11.51 -1.12
CA GLY A 223 19.88 -12.97 -1.00
C GLY A 223 21.03 -13.58 -1.83
N PRO A 224 21.15 -14.92 -1.82
CA PRO A 224 20.27 -15.94 -1.21
C PRO A 224 20.33 -16.00 0.33
N GLU A 225 19.20 -15.85 0.99
CA GLU A 225 19.08 -15.93 2.46
C GLU A 225 17.71 -16.51 2.88
N GLU A 226 17.59 -17.00 4.12
CA GLU A 226 16.36 -17.70 4.59
C GLU A 226 15.11 -16.81 4.64
N GLN A 227 15.27 -15.52 4.94
CA GLN A 227 14.18 -14.55 5.11
C GLN A 227 14.53 -13.23 4.44
N VAL A 228 14.66 -13.26 3.13
CA VAL A 228 15.10 -12.11 2.31
C VAL A 228 14.27 -10.84 2.51
N LEU A 229 13.03 -10.98 2.95
CA LEU A 229 12.15 -9.83 3.19
C LEU A 229 12.45 -9.10 4.50
N VAL A 230 13.07 -9.77 5.48
CA VAL A 230 13.36 -9.20 6.80
C VAL A 230 14.67 -8.40 6.77
N GLY A 231 15.67 -8.89 6.02
CA GLY A 231 17.02 -8.30 5.97
C GLY A 231 17.09 -7.01 5.14
N ALA A 232 16.38 -6.96 4.02
CA ALA A 232 16.64 -5.98 2.96
C ALA A 232 16.20 -4.54 3.26
N THR A 233 15.26 -4.28 4.17
CA THR A 233 14.77 -2.90 4.43
C THR A 233 14.19 -2.68 5.83
N GLY A 234 14.19 -3.69 6.72
CA GLY A 234 13.50 -3.60 8.02
C GLY A 234 11.97 -3.44 7.92
N ALA A 235 11.43 -3.45 6.71
CA ALA A 235 9.99 -3.31 6.47
C ALA A 235 9.32 -4.68 6.56
N SER A 236 8.79 -5.02 7.73
CA SER A 236 7.94 -6.20 7.89
C SER A 236 6.67 -6.07 7.04
N THR A 237 6.21 -7.19 6.48
CA THR A 237 4.90 -7.28 5.82
C THR A 237 3.81 -6.89 6.82
N GLY A 238 2.92 -5.97 6.45
CA GLY A 238 1.87 -5.48 7.34
C GLY A 238 2.32 -4.41 8.35
N GLY A 239 3.36 -3.65 8.03
CA GLY A 239 3.87 -2.56 8.86
C GLY A 239 2.85 -1.43 9.12
N LEU A 240 3.27 -0.41 9.85
CA LEU A 240 2.44 0.74 10.27
C LEU A 240 1.70 1.44 9.13
N GLN A 241 2.24 1.41 7.91
CA GLN A 241 1.58 1.97 6.72
C GLN A 241 0.19 1.38 6.45
N THR A 242 -0.02 0.09 6.72
CA THR A 242 -1.35 -0.53 6.55
C THR A 242 -2.37 0.02 7.55
N SER A 243 -1.93 0.24 8.79
CA SER A 243 -2.75 0.91 9.82
C SER A 243 -3.02 2.37 9.43
N ALA A 244 -2.02 3.08 8.87
CA ALA A 244 -2.21 4.45 8.37
C ALA A 244 -3.29 4.52 7.28
N LEU A 245 -3.31 3.57 6.34
CA LEU A 245 -4.33 3.52 5.30
C LEU A 245 -5.73 3.28 5.88
N ALA A 246 -5.85 2.38 6.85
CA ALA A 246 -7.13 2.09 7.51
C ALA A 246 -7.65 3.31 8.31
N ILE A 247 -6.78 3.98 9.06
CA ILE A 247 -7.11 5.19 9.82
C ILE A 247 -7.49 6.35 8.88
N GLY A 248 -6.81 6.49 7.73
CA GLY A 248 -7.12 7.49 6.72
C GLY A 248 -8.48 7.25 6.04
N LEU A 249 -8.81 5.99 5.72
CA LEU A 249 -10.15 5.65 5.22
C LEU A 249 -11.23 5.96 6.27
N ALA A 250 -10.98 5.64 7.55
CA ALA A 250 -11.89 5.96 8.63
C ALA A 250 -12.11 7.47 8.75
N ASP A 251 -11.07 8.30 8.57
CA ASP A 251 -11.17 9.76 8.54
C ASP A 251 -12.16 10.26 7.50
N SER A 252 -12.08 9.73 6.28
CA SER A 252 -13.03 10.06 5.19
C SER A 252 -14.47 9.65 5.54
N ALA A 253 -14.65 8.47 6.13
CA ALA A 253 -15.97 7.99 6.54
C ALA A 253 -16.58 8.83 7.67
N ILE A 254 -15.79 9.18 8.68
CA ILE A 254 -16.21 10.04 9.79
C ILE A 254 -16.57 11.43 9.27
N GLY A 255 -15.79 11.98 8.33
CA GLY A 255 -16.09 13.26 7.68
C GLY A 255 -17.47 13.30 7.01
N LEU A 256 -17.93 12.20 6.42
CA LEU A 256 -19.29 12.10 5.89
C LEU A 256 -20.36 12.18 6.99
N ILE A 257 -20.12 11.56 8.16
CA ILE A 257 -21.05 11.62 9.31
C ILE A 257 -21.08 13.04 9.85
N GLU A 258 -19.92 13.68 10.00
CA GLU A 258 -19.79 15.06 10.47
C GLU A 258 -20.55 16.04 9.57
N GLN A 259 -20.45 15.87 8.25
CA GLN A 259 -21.22 16.68 7.29
C GLN A 259 -22.74 16.53 7.49
N GLN A 260 -23.22 15.32 7.76
CA GLN A 260 -24.64 15.07 8.02
C GLN A 260 -25.06 15.61 9.41
N SER A 261 -24.17 15.61 10.38
CA SER A 261 -24.46 16.09 11.73
C SER A 261 -24.74 17.58 11.82
N VAL A 262 -24.34 18.37 10.83
CA VAL A 262 -24.63 19.82 10.74
C VAL A 262 -26.16 20.07 10.77
N THR A 263 -26.95 19.18 10.15
CA THR A 263 -28.42 19.30 10.09
C THR A 263 -29.15 18.25 10.93
N ARG A 264 -28.41 17.26 11.45
CA ARG A 264 -28.95 16.11 12.19
C ARG A 264 -28.24 15.93 13.52
N SER A 265 -28.83 16.47 14.57
CA SER A 265 -28.25 16.43 15.93
C SER A 265 -28.07 15.02 16.49
N ASP A 266 -28.85 14.04 16.01
CA ASP A 266 -28.72 12.62 16.36
C ASP A 266 -27.39 11.99 15.91
N LEU A 267 -26.68 12.60 14.98
CA LEU A 267 -25.39 12.15 14.48
C LEU A 267 -24.18 12.78 15.18
N VAL A 268 -24.37 13.81 15.99
CA VAL A 268 -23.27 14.55 16.64
C VAL A 268 -22.48 13.64 17.59
N GLU A 269 -23.16 12.93 18.47
CA GLU A 269 -22.50 12.03 19.44
C GLU A 269 -21.78 10.84 18.77
N PRO A 270 -22.40 10.11 17.82
CA PRO A 270 -21.71 9.09 17.06
C PRO A 270 -20.47 9.60 16.32
N ALA A 271 -20.55 10.76 15.66
CA ALA A 271 -19.43 11.38 14.96
C ALA A 271 -18.27 11.71 15.92
N ASN A 272 -18.59 12.37 17.04
CA ASN A 272 -17.60 12.75 18.06
C ASN A 272 -16.88 11.53 18.64
N ARG A 273 -17.61 10.44 18.93
CA ARG A 273 -17.03 9.22 19.48
C ARG A 273 -16.07 8.55 18.49
N LEU A 274 -16.47 8.39 17.23
CA LEU A 274 -15.61 7.83 16.20
C LEU A 274 -14.39 8.72 15.94
N ARG A 275 -14.57 10.03 15.96
CA ARG A 275 -13.47 11.00 15.79
C ARG A 275 -12.47 10.92 16.95
N ALA A 276 -12.93 10.80 18.18
CA ALA A 276 -12.06 10.62 19.33
C ALA A 276 -11.23 9.33 19.22
N GLU A 277 -11.86 8.23 18.83
CA GLU A 277 -11.18 6.94 18.63
C GLU A 277 -10.15 7.02 17.47
N GLN A 278 -10.50 7.69 16.38
CA GLN A 278 -9.58 7.91 15.25
C GLN A 278 -8.37 8.75 15.67
N ASN A 279 -8.56 9.79 16.49
CA ASN A 279 -7.46 10.62 16.99
C ASN A 279 -6.49 9.79 17.85
N VAL A 280 -6.99 8.96 18.75
CA VAL A 280 -6.16 8.04 19.56
C VAL A 280 -5.38 7.08 18.68
N ALA A 281 -6.03 6.44 17.70
CA ALA A 281 -5.37 5.51 16.79
C ALA A 281 -4.26 6.21 15.96
N ARG A 282 -4.47 7.46 15.55
CA ARG A 282 -3.50 8.29 14.85
C ARG A 282 -2.32 8.67 15.75
N GLU A 283 -2.57 9.04 16.99
CA GLU A 283 -1.52 9.37 17.97
C GLU A 283 -0.65 8.14 18.26
N ASP A 284 -1.26 6.98 18.48
CA ASP A 284 -0.56 5.73 18.70
C ASP A 284 0.29 5.32 17.47
N LEU A 285 -0.25 5.49 16.26
CA LEU A 285 0.47 5.25 15.01
C LEU A 285 1.75 6.09 14.94
N LEU A 286 1.66 7.38 15.22
CA LEU A 286 2.80 8.30 15.15
C LEU A 286 3.78 8.08 16.31
N SER A 287 3.29 7.70 17.48
CA SER A 287 4.13 7.29 18.61
C SER A 287 4.97 6.07 18.26
N LEU A 288 4.35 5.01 17.71
CA LEU A 288 5.08 3.82 17.27
C LEU A 288 6.13 4.13 16.19
N ALA A 289 5.82 5.04 15.27
CA ALA A 289 6.76 5.47 14.22
C ALA A 289 8.00 6.19 14.76
N THR A 290 7.93 6.75 15.96
CA THR A 290 9.05 7.43 16.64
C THR A 290 9.68 6.59 17.75
N GLY A 291 9.38 5.28 17.80
CA GLY A 291 9.94 4.36 18.81
C GLY A 291 9.20 4.36 20.15
N GLY A 292 8.03 5.01 20.23
CA GLY A 292 7.15 4.93 21.41
C GLY A 292 6.50 3.56 21.57
N GLN A 293 5.94 3.31 22.74
CA GLN A 293 5.33 2.02 23.13
C GLN A 293 3.86 2.20 23.58
N ALA A 294 3.10 2.99 22.84
CA ALA A 294 1.68 3.24 23.18
C ALA A 294 0.84 1.94 23.13
N CYS A 295 1.15 1.05 22.19
CA CYS A 295 0.58 -0.29 22.04
C CYS A 295 1.48 -1.12 21.13
N SER A 296 1.16 -2.39 20.91
CA SER A 296 1.86 -3.18 19.89
C SER A 296 1.37 -2.81 18.48
N PRO A 297 2.21 -3.00 17.42
CA PRO A 297 1.76 -2.81 16.04
C PRO A 297 0.56 -3.70 15.66
N GLY A 298 0.45 -4.90 16.23
CA GLY A 298 -0.68 -5.81 16.01
C GLY A 298 -1.98 -5.29 16.61
N GLU A 299 -1.96 -4.78 17.84
CA GLU A 299 -3.12 -4.16 18.50
C GLU A 299 -3.58 -2.91 17.74
N LEU A 300 -2.64 -2.03 17.36
CA LEU A 300 -2.98 -0.88 16.53
C LEU A 300 -3.65 -1.30 15.23
N ARG A 301 -3.13 -2.36 14.59
CA ARG A 301 -3.68 -2.89 13.35
C ARG A 301 -5.12 -3.38 13.51
N GLY A 302 -5.41 -4.15 14.57
CA GLY A 302 -6.77 -4.61 14.89
C GLY A 302 -7.73 -3.45 15.11
N ARG A 303 -7.34 -2.47 15.93
CA ARG A 303 -8.14 -1.25 16.20
C ARG A 303 -8.37 -0.41 14.94
N ALA A 304 -7.35 -0.24 14.10
CA ALA A 304 -7.48 0.50 12.84
C ALA A 304 -8.44 -0.19 11.85
N ASN A 305 -8.37 -1.52 11.73
CA ASN A 305 -9.28 -2.30 10.90
C ASN A 305 -10.73 -2.19 11.39
N SER A 306 -10.94 -2.39 12.67
CA SER A 306 -12.25 -2.25 13.33
C SER A 306 -12.84 -0.84 13.12
N LEU A 307 -12.03 0.19 13.35
CA LEU A 307 -12.44 1.58 13.14
C LEU A 307 -12.84 1.85 11.69
N ALA A 308 -12.06 1.38 10.71
CA ALA A 308 -12.37 1.56 9.28
C ALA A 308 -13.72 0.91 8.91
N ILE A 309 -13.97 -0.30 9.40
CA ILE A 309 -15.22 -1.03 9.16
C ILE A 309 -16.40 -0.33 9.82
N ARG A 310 -16.31 -0.02 11.11
CA ARG A 310 -17.41 0.60 11.87
C ARG A 310 -17.74 2.01 11.37
N SER A 311 -16.72 2.83 11.11
CA SER A 311 -16.94 4.20 10.63
C SER A 311 -17.55 4.22 9.22
N SER A 312 -17.13 3.34 8.31
CA SER A 312 -17.71 3.26 6.96
C SER A 312 -19.18 2.79 6.98
N GLN A 313 -19.52 1.83 7.81
CA GLN A 313 -20.90 1.37 7.99
C GLN A 313 -21.76 2.45 8.68
N ALA A 314 -21.22 3.16 9.68
CA ALA A 314 -21.89 4.28 10.32
C ALA A 314 -22.15 5.43 9.33
N ALA A 315 -21.19 5.73 8.45
CA ALA A 315 -21.37 6.70 7.38
C ALA A 315 -22.47 6.30 6.40
N LEU A 316 -22.54 5.02 6.02
CA LEU A 316 -23.62 4.50 5.17
C LEU A 316 -24.98 4.65 5.86
N ALA A 317 -25.07 4.30 7.14
CA ALA A 317 -26.30 4.48 7.92
C ALA A 317 -26.72 5.96 8.07
N ALA A 318 -25.73 6.86 8.25
CA ALA A 318 -25.97 8.29 8.38
C ALA A 318 -26.58 8.90 7.10
N VAL A 319 -26.12 8.49 5.92
CA VAL A 319 -26.64 8.99 4.62
C VAL A 319 -27.90 8.23 4.15
N LYS A 320 -28.31 7.19 4.86
CA LYS A 320 -29.52 6.39 4.58
C LYS A 320 -29.50 5.77 3.18
N GLY A 321 -30.67 5.61 2.54
CA GLY A 321 -30.81 5.00 1.22
C GLY A 321 -30.00 5.65 0.11
N ALA A 322 -29.69 6.93 0.21
CA ALA A 322 -28.82 7.60 -0.76
C ALA A 322 -27.41 6.96 -0.83
N GLY A 323 -26.88 6.54 0.31
CA GLY A 323 -25.56 5.89 0.37
C GLY A 323 -25.50 4.51 -0.28
N TYR A 324 -26.64 3.90 -0.56
CA TYR A 324 -26.73 2.59 -1.23
C TYR A 324 -26.83 2.70 -2.77
N ILE A 325 -26.91 3.93 -3.28
CA ILE A 325 -26.90 4.19 -4.72
C ILE A 325 -25.47 4.08 -5.24
N GLU A 326 -25.30 3.41 -6.40
CA GLU A 326 -24.01 3.30 -7.07
C GLU A 326 -23.34 4.67 -7.26
N GLY A 327 -22.04 4.76 -6.97
CA GLY A 327 -21.25 6.00 -7.05
C GLY A 327 -21.31 6.89 -5.81
N HIS A 328 -22.16 6.59 -4.81
CA HIS A 328 -22.15 7.35 -3.57
C HIS A 328 -20.89 7.00 -2.72
N PRO A 329 -20.18 8.00 -2.14
CA PRO A 329 -18.95 7.77 -1.39
C PRO A 329 -19.09 6.76 -0.24
N ALA A 330 -20.20 6.76 0.51
CA ALA A 330 -20.42 5.85 1.62
C ALA A 330 -20.40 4.38 1.20
N GLY A 331 -21.03 4.03 0.07
CA GLY A 331 -21.02 2.67 -0.48
C GLY A 331 -19.61 2.24 -0.92
N ARG A 332 -18.83 3.16 -1.50
CA ARG A 332 -17.42 2.92 -1.85
C ARG A 332 -16.59 2.66 -0.59
N LEU A 333 -16.66 3.54 0.40
CA LEU A 333 -15.90 3.40 1.66
C LEU A 333 -16.20 2.09 2.39
N CYS A 334 -17.46 1.62 2.38
CA CYS A 334 -17.81 0.31 2.95
C CYS A 334 -17.08 -0.84 2.22
N ARG A 335 -17.06 -0.83 0.90
CA ARG A 335 -16.39 -1.88 0.12
C ARG A 335 -14.87 -1.82 0.31
N GLU A 336 -14.29 -0.64 0.29
CA GLU A 336 -12.87 -0.39 0.53
C GLU A 336 -12.44 -0.82 1.95
N ALA A 337 -13.26 -0.59 2.98
CA ALA A 337 -12.95 -0.98 4.35
C ALA A 337 -12.79 -2.49 4.53
N LEU A 338 -13.54 -3.31 3.79
CA LEU A 338 -13.43 -4.77 3.83
C LEU A 338 -12.06 -5.27 3.36
N PHE A 339 -11.33 -4.49 2.58
CA PHE A 339 -9.97 -4.82 2.15
C PHE A 339 -9.00 -5.03 3.32
N PHE A 340 -9.18 -4.29 4.40
CA PHE A 340 -8.33 -4.40 5.59
C PHE A 340 -8.50 -5.70 6.37
N LEU A 341 -9.55 -6.49 6.11
CA LEU A 341 -9.73 -7.82 6.67
C LEU A 341 -8.84 -8.89 6.02
N VAL A 342 -8.39 -8.64 4.78
CA VAL A 342 -7.70 -9.65 3.96
C VAL A 342 -6.30 -9.21 3.53
N TRP A 343 -6.06 -7.91 3.37
CA TRP A 343 -4.79 -7.41 2.85
C TRP A 343 -3.72 -7.38 3.93
N SER A 344 -2.61 -8.09 3.69
CA SER A 344 -1.41 -8.05 4.55
C SER A 344 -1.74 -8.23 6.04
N CYS A 345 -2.67 -9.16 6.34
CA CYS A 345 -3.10 -9.46 7.69
C CYS A 345 -2.31 -10.65 8.26
N PRO A 346 -1.42 -10.44 9.24
CA PRO A 346 -0.82 -11.52 10.01
C PRO A 346 -1.89 -12.35 10.71
N GLN A 347 -1.63 -13.66 10.90
CA GLN A 347 -2.60 -14.58 11.49
C GLN A 347 -3.20 -14.10 12.85
N PRO A 348 -2.43 -13.51 13.78
CA PRO A 348 -3.01 -12.96 15.01
C PRO A 348 -4.02 -11.85 14.77
N VAL A 349 -3.79 -10.97 13.76
CA VAL A 349 -4.72 -9.90 13.39
C VAL A 349 -5.99 -10.46 12.78
N VAL A 350 -5.88 -11.49 11.94
CA VAL A 350 -7.04 -12.21 11.38
C VAL A 350 -7.88 -12.82 12.50
N ALA A 351 -7.25 -13.48 13.47
CA ALA A 351 -7.93 -14.08 14.61
C ALA A 351 -8.66 -13.01 15.44
N ALA A 352 -8.01 -11.89 15.76
CA ALA A 352 -8.63 -10.78 16.49
C ALA A 352 -9.84 -10.19 15.74
N ASN A 353 -9.70 -9.94 14.43
CA ASN A 353 -10.81 -9.47 13.60
C ASN A 353 -12.01 -10.45 13.61
N LEU A 354 -11.73 -11.77 13.53
CA LEU A 354 -12.79 -12.78 13.57
C LEU A 354 -13.49 -12.84 14.92
N CYS A 355 -12.74 -12.75 16.03
CA CYS A 355 -13.31 -12.68 17.37
C CYS A 355 -14.22 -11.46 17.53
N GLU A 356 -13.78 -10.28 17.11
CA GLU A 356 -14.59 -9.06 17.16
C GLU A 356 -15.87 -9.18 16.33
N LEU A 357 -15.75 -9.62 15.06
CA LEU A 357 -16.89 -9.75 14.14
C LEU A 357 -17.90 -10.80 14.62
N ALA A 358 -17.43 -11.84 15.31
CA ALA A 358 -18.28 -12.88 15.89
C ALA A 358 -18.78 -12.54 17.30
N SER A 359 -18.42 -11.37 17.85
CA SER A 359 -18.73 -10.96 19.24
C SER A 359 -18.27 -11.99 20.28
N LEU A 360 -17.14 -12.65 20.02
CA LEU A 360 -16.51 -13.55 20.99
C LEU A 360 -15.72 -12.72 22.00
N SER A 361 -15.90 -12.96 23.30
CA SER A 361 -15.02 -12.42 24.34
C SER A 361 -13.63 -13.07 24.21
N GLU A 362 -12.57 -12.28 24.34
CA GLU A 362 -11.20 -12.80 24.45
C GLU A 362 -11.01 -13.68 25.68
#